data_e846e4b6fbc103ffc95676a6feaa9bd5
#
_entry.id   e846e4b6fbc103ffc95676a6feaa9bd5
#
_cell.length_a   1.000
_cell.length_b   1.000
_cell.length_c   1.000
_cell.angle_alpha   90.00
_cell.angle_beta   90.00
_cell.angle_gamma   90.00
#
_symmetry.space_group_name_H-M   'P 1'
#
loop_
_entity.id
_entity.type
_entity.pdbx_description
1 polymer ?
#
loop_
_entity_poly.entity_id
_entity_poly.type
_entity_poly.pdbx_seq_one_letter_code
_entity_poly.pdbx_strand_id
1 'polypeptide(L)'
;APLRREIHIPYEEALEKIKEVGKVLDECIPETFDLFVEKGWVEVRQLPGKQNGAFFQGILSLNEPRIFSTYLGSFASMSQQAIMYGHAWHFWLQRGLPAQERKIPRALMEVAGHFFALLLFEEIQAKAASAEEKLEALWQELTFISNYVINMGVRFDFERSFFEERKKGVVSVTKISNLLSEAWQAWYGESTAGVDPYLWINRGQFYKIDDYFYNYPYIFGTVCAYGLSEIRHRMPEVFPKIYSEFLQ
;
A
#
# COMPACT_ATOMS: atom_id res chain seq x y z
N ALA A 1 -6.83 10.27 -17.35
CA ALA A 1 -7.07 8.82 -17.36
C ALA A 1 -7.30 8.39 -18.80
N PRO A 2 -6.58 7.41 -19.33
CA PRO A 2 -6.71 7.00 -20.72
C PRO A 2 -8.05 6.28 -21.00
N LEU A 3 -8.69 5.69 -20.00
CA LEU A 3 -9.93 4.96 -20.17
C LEU A 3 -11.04 5.62 -19.36
N ARG A 4 -12.14 5.99 -20.04
CA ARG A 4 -13.32 6.63 -19.45
C ARG A 4 -14.35 5.61 -18.94
N ARG A 5 -13.97 4.38 -18.65
CA ARG A 5 -14.89 3.35 -18.18
C ARG A 5 -14.97 3.43 -16.66
N GLU A 6 -16.11 3.82 -16.15
CA GLU A 6 -16.45 3.64 -14.73
C GLU A 6 -16.72 2.14 -14.50
N ILE A 7 -15.70 1.44 -14.03
CA ILE A 7 -15.85 0.06 -13.56
C ILE A 7 -16.29 0.14 -12.11
N HIS A 8 -17.45 -0.43 -11.80
CA HIS A 8 -17.90 -0.58 -10.42
C HIS A 8 -17.71 -2.05 -10.00
N ILE A 9 -16.85 -2.28 -9.01
CA ILE A 9 -16.56 -3.59 -8.44
C ILE A 9 -17.20 -3.63 -7.06
N PRO A 10 -18.24 -4.47 -6.82
CA PRO A 10 -18.77 -4.66 -5.47
C PRO A 10 -17.70 -5.13 -4.48
N TYR A 11 -17.85 -4.77 -3.20
CA TYR A 11 -16.87 -5.15 -2.18
C TYR A 11 -16.72 -6.68 -2.06
N GLU A 12 -17.81 -7.40 -2.12
CA GLU A 12 -17.84 -8.86 -2.04
C GLU A 12 -17.05 -9.50 -3.19
N GLU A 13 -17.18 -8.97 -4.41
CA GLU A 13 -16.39 -9.42 -5.56
C GLU A 13 -14.91 -9.10 -5.39
N ALA A 14 -14.59 -7.92 -4.88
CA ALA A 14 -13.20 -7.53 -4.58
C ALA A 14 -12.58 -8.45 -3.53
N LEU A 15 -13.33 -8.78 -2.47
CA LEU A 15 -12.88 -9.69 -1.42
C LEU A 15 -12.61 -11.09 -1.96
N GLU A 16 -13.50 -11.63 -2.79
CA GLU A 16 -13.28 -12.95 -3.41
C GLU A 16 -11.99 -12.98 -4.25
N LYS A 17 -11.74 -11.95 -5.05
CA LYS A 17 -10.50 -11.83 -5.82
C LYS A 17 -9.27 -11.77 -4.89
N ILE A 18 -9.32 -11.03 -3.79
CA ILE A 18 -8.23 -10.93 -2.81
C ILE A 18 -7.99 -12.28 -2.13
N LYS A 19 -9.04 -13.01 -1.79
CA LYS A 19 -8.95 -14.37 -1.22
C LYS A 19 -8.31 -15.34 -2.21
N GLU A 20 -8.73 -15.29 -3.48
CA GLU A 20 -8.20 -16.14 -4.54
C GLU A 20 -6.69 -15.94 -4.73
N VAL A 21 -6.24 -14.69 -4.84
CA VAL A 21 -4.80 -14.40 -4.98
C VAL A 21 -4.00 -14.71 -3.72
N GLY A 22 -4.60 -14.58 -2.55
CA GLY A 22 -3.96 -14.96 -1.28
C GLY A 22 -3.79 -16.47 -1.13
N LYS A 23 -4.69 -17.27 -1.69
CA LYS A 23 -4.65 -18.73 -1.59
C LYS A 23 -3.36 -19.35 -2.13
N VAL A 24 -2.67 -18.70 -3.07
CA VAL A 24 -1.37 -19.17 -3.59
C VAL A 24 -0.24 -19.07 -2.55
N LEU A 25 -0.46 -18.31 -1.48
CA LEU A 25 0.49 -18.13 -0.38
C LEU A 25 0.22 -19.09 0.78
N ASP A 26 -1.07 -19.28 1.09
CA ASP A 26 -1.52 -20.19 2.12
C ASP A 26 -3.00 -20.55 1.87
N GLU A 27 -3.31 -21.83 1.87
CA GLU A 27 -4.68 -22.32 1.61
C GLU A 27 -5.70 -21.89 2.66
N CYS A 28 -5.26 -21.50 3.87
CA CYS A 28 -6.16 -21.03 4.92
C CYS A 28 -6.51 -19.53 4.82
N ILE A 29 -5.91 -18.78 3.89
CA ILE A 29 -6.20 -17.34 3.74
C ILE A 29 -7.68 -17.05 3.49
N PRO A 30 -8.39 -17.74 2.57
CA PRO A 30 -9.81 -17.46 2.32
C PRO A 30 -10.66 -17.57 3.60
N GLU A 31 -10.53 -18.67 4.35
CA GLU A 31 -11.28 -18.89 5.59
C GLU A 31 -10.89 -17.87 6.68
N THR A 32 -9.61 -17.49 6.73
CA THR A 32 -9.13 -16.48 7.68
C THR A 32 -9.71 -15.10 7.37
N PHE A 33 -9.82 -14.73 6.09
CA PHE A 33 -10.39 -13.43 5.71
C PHE A 33 -11.91 -13.40 5.92
N ASP A 34 -12.61 -14.53 5.70
CA ASP A 34 -14.01 -14.67 6.07
C ASP A 34 -14.21 -14.50 7.58
N LEU A 35 -13.35 -15.10 8.40
CA LEU A 35 -13.37 -14.92 9.85
C LEU A 35 -13.23 -13.43 10.24
N PHE A 36 -12.35 -12.66 9.57
CA PHE A 36 -12.19 -11.24 9.87
C PHE A 36 -13.49 -10.45 9.59
N VAL A 37 -14.20 -10.79 8.53
CA VAL A 37 -15.50 -10.18 8.19
C VAL A 37 -16.58 -10.60 9.19
N GLU A 38 -16.71 -11.89 9.49
CA GLU A 38 -17.69 -12.43 10.45
C GLU A 38 -17.54 -11.83 11.85
N LYS A 39 -16.29 -11.63 12.30
CA LYS A 39 -15.99 -10.99 13.58
C LYS A 39 -16.24 -9.49 13.59
N GLY A 40 -16.60 -8.88 12.47
CA GLY A 40 -16.77 -7.43 12.36
C GLY A 40 -15.46 -6.66 12.53
N TRP A 41 -14.32 -7.27 12.16
CA TRP A 41 -13.00 -6.63 12.21
C TRP A 41 -12.68 -5.78 10.98
N VAL A 42 -13.59 -5.80 10.00
CA VAL A 42 -13.45 -5.09 8.73
C VAL A 42 -14.61 -4.11 8.57
N GLU A 43 -14.29 -2.82 8.49
CA GLU A 43 -15.25 -1.73 8.25
C GLU A 43 -14.95 -1.03 6.92
N VAL A 44 -15.79 -1.20 5.91
CA VAL A 44 -15.56 -0.70 4.54
C VAL A 44 -16.64 0.26 4.03
N ARG A 45 -17.70 0.49 4.81
CA ARG A 45 -18.87 1.26 4.37
C ARG A 45 -18.54 2.73 4.14
N GLN A 46 -19.26 3.32 3.21
CA GLN A 46 -19.30 4.77 3.03
C GLN A 46 -20.29 5.37 4.04
N LEU A 47 -19.80 6.13 5.00
CA LEU A 47 -20.61 6.75 6.04
C LEU A 47 -20.41 8.27 6.04
N PRO A 48 -21.45 9.06 6.34
CA PRO A 48 -21.31 10.50 6.49
C PRO A 48 -20.24 10.85 7.55
N GLY A 49 -19.34 11.76 7.20
CA GLY A 49 -18.24 12.19 8.08
C GLY A 49 -17.06 11.22 8.17
N LYS A 50 -17.13 10.04 7.56
CA LYS A 50 -16.01 9.10 7.46
C LYS A 50 -14.99 9.61 6.43
N GLN A 51 -13.75 9.74 6.84
CA GLN A 51 -12.67 10.14 5.91
C GLN A 51 -12.39 9.05 4.87
N ASN A 52 -12.06 9.48 3.66
CA ASN A 52 -11.58 8.58 2.61
C ASN A 52 -10.19 8.04 2.97
N GLY A 53 -9.91 6.82 2.54
CA GLY A 53 -8.65 6.15 2.79
C GLY A 53 -8.83 4.80 3.46
N ALA A 54 -7.72 4.19 3.84
CA ALA A 54 -7.70 2.95 4.58
C ALA A 54 -6.55 2.96 5.59
N PHE A 55 -6.74 2.26 6.69
CA PHE A 55 -5.68 1.93 7.62
C PHE A 55 -5.91 0.55 8.24
N PHE A 56 -4.84 -0.04 8.67
CA PHE A 56 -4.80 -1.29 9.41
C PHE A 56 -4.33 -1.01 10.84
N GLN A 57 -4.92 -1.71 11.81
CA GLN A 57 -4.49 -1.69 13.21
C GLN A 57 -4.54 -3.09 13.81
N GLY A 58 -3.39 -3.62 14.21
CA GLY A 58 -3.33 -4.85 15.00
C GLY A 58 -3.54 -4.56 16.49
N ILE A 59 -4.49 -5.23 17.13
CA ILE A 59 -4.72 -5.16 18.58
C ILE A 59 -4.04 -6.36 19.25
N LEU A 60 -2.78 -6.16 19.66
CA LEU A 60 -1.93 -7.23 20.18
C LEU A 60 -2.56 -7.98 21.37
N SER A 61 -3.20 -7.27 22.30
CA SER A 61 -3.81 -7.86 23.49
C SER A 61 -4.99 -8.79 23.20
N LEU A 62 -5.65 -8.61 22.05
CA LEU A 62 -6.81 -9.40 21.64
C LEU A 62 -6.49 -10.35 20.49
N ASN A 63 -5.32 -10.26 19.89
CA ASN A 63 -4.97 -10.95 18.64
C ASN A 63 -5.94 -10.62 17.48
N GLU A 64 -6.42 -9.38 17.40
CA GLU A 64 -7.42 -8.97 16.43
C GLU A 64 -6.86 -7.99 15.43
N PRO A 65 -6.86 -8.30 14.13
CA PRO A 65 -6.63 -7.32 13.08
C PRO A 65 -7.86 -6.43 12.93
N ARG A 66 -7.66 -5.13 12.72
CA ARG A 66 -8.73 -4.18 12.39
C ARG A 66 -8.42 -3.50 11.07
N ILE A 67 -9.31 -3.64 10.12
CA ILE A 67 -9.27 -2.94 8.83
C ILE A 67 -10.36 -1.89 8.83
N PHE A 68 -9.98 -0.66 8.58
CA PHE A 68 -10.91 0.46 8.41
C PHE A 68 -10.63 1.15 7.09
N SER A 69 -11.63 1.22 6.21
CA SER A 69 -11.51 1.86 4.91
C SER A 69 -12.84 2.43 4.44
N THR A 70 -12.80 3.30 3.44
CA THR A 70 -13.97 3.72 2.67
C THR A 70 -13.85 3.10 1.29
N TYR A 71 -14.59 2.02 1.04
CA TYR A 71 -14.58 1.32 -0.24
C TYR A 71 -15.47 2.03 -1.26
N LEU A 72 -14.90 2.41 -2.40
CA LEU A 72 -15.58 3.24 -3.42
C LEU A 72 -15.97 2.46 -4.69
N GLY A 73 -15.77 1.15 -4.71
CA GLY A 73 -16.11 0.31 -5.87
C GLY A 73 -15.15 0.48 -7.06
N SER A 74 -14.03 1.16 -6.90
CA SER A 74 -13.04 1.35 -7.96
C SER A 74 -11.92 0.32 -7.86
N PHE A 75 -11.18 0.14 -8.96
CA PHE A 75 -9.97 -0.68 -8.97
C PHE A 75 -8.94 -0.20 -7.92
N ALA A 76 -8.79 1.12 -7.78
CA ALA A 76 -7.90 1.70 -6.77
C ALA A 76 -8.36 1.35 -5.35
N SER A 77 -9.66 1.33 -5.06
CA SER A 77 -10.16 0.91 -3.74
C SER A 77 -10.01 -0.59 -3.52
N MET A 78 -10.13 -1.42 -4.56
CA MET A 78 -9.87 -2.86 -4.48
C MET A 78 -8.39 -3.14 -4.18
N SER A 79 -7.45 -2.50 -4.88
CA SER A 79 -6.01 -2.66 -4.59
C SER A 79 -5.64 -2.17 -3.20
N GLN A 80 -6.28 -1.10 -2.72
CA GLN A 80 -6.12 -0.65 -1.34
C GLN A 80 -6.63 -1.67 -0.32
N GLN A 81 -7.75 -2.37 -0.61
CA GLN A 81 -8.19 -3.48 0.23
C GLN A 81 -7.17 -4.63 0.24
N ALA A 82 -6.60 -5.00 -0.90
CA ALA A 82 -5.56 -6.02 -0.95
C ALA A 82 -4.38 -5.68 -0.04
N ILE A 83 -3.94 -4.41 -0.02
CA ILE A 83 -2.90 -3.94 0.92
C ILE A 83 -3.34 -4.15 2.37
N MET A 84 -4.56 -3.78 2.73
CA MET A 84 -5.05 -3.90 4.12
C MET A 84 -5.16 -5.37 4.55
N TYR A 85 -5.63 -6.25 3.67
CA TYR A 85 -5.67 -7.69 3.94
C TYR A 85 -4.27 -8.32 4.03
N GLY A 86 -3.31 -7.83 3.24
CA GLY A 86 -1.90 -8.23 3.37
C GLY A 86 -1.31 -7.85 4.73
N HIS A 87 -1.59 -6.65 5.25
CA HIS A 87 -1.20 -6.24 6.60
C HIS A 87 -1.87 -7.11 7.67
N ALA A 88 -3.17 -7.39 7.50
CA ALA A 88 -3.93 -8.22 8.44
C ALA A 88 -3.41 -9.66 8.45
N TRP A 89 -3.04 -10.20 7.30
CA TRP A 89 -2.43 -11.52 7.17
C TRP A 89 -1.07 -11.58 7.86
N HIS A 90 -0.19 -10.61 7.65
CA HIS A 90 1.11 -10.53 8.33
C HIS A 90 0.94 -10.53 9.86
N PHE A 91 0.06 -9.70 10.38
CA PHE A 91 -0.27 -9.66 11.80
C PHE A 91 -0.83 -11.00 12.31
N TRP A 92 -1.70 -11.64 11.53
CA TRP A 92 -2.35 -12.90 11.88
C TRP A 92 -1.36 -14.07 11.94
N LEU A 93 -0.40 -14.12 11.02
CA LEU A 93 0.66 -15.15 11.03
C LEU A 93 1.47 -15.13 12.32
N GLN A 94 1.70 -13.94 12.87
CA GLN A 94 2.50 -13.78 14.09
C GLN A 94 1.73 -14.00 15.39
N ARG A 95 0.43 -14.36 15.35
CA ARG A 95 -0.41 -14.49 16.56
C ARG A 95 0.07 -15.50 17.59
N GLY A 96 0.89 -16.47 17.17
CA GLY A 96 1.50 -17.46 18.05
C GLY A 96 2.80 -17.03 18.72
N LEU A 97 3.38 -15.89 18.30
CA LEU A 97 4.62 -15.38 18.84
C LEU A 97 4.40 -14.57 20.13
N PRO A 98 5.40 -14.47 21.00
CA PRO A 98 5.37 -13.56 22.14
C PRO A 98 5.13 -12.11 21.71
N ALA A 99 4.40 -11.33 22.51
CA ALA A 99 4.01 -9.95 22.17
C ALA A 99 5.21 -9.04 21.82
N GLN A 100 6.38 -9.28 22.42
CA GLN A 100 7.61 -8.53 22.17
C GLN A 100 8.17 -8.76 20.76
N GLU A 101 7.96 -9.97 20.20
CA GLU A 101 8.43 -10.36 18.87
C GLU A 101 7.45 -9.94 17.77
N ARG A 102 6.22 -9.57 18.12
CA ARG A 102 5.16 -9.18 17.19
C ARG A 102 5.16 -7.70 16.80
N LYS A 103 6.19 -6.96 17.19
CA LYS A 103 6.34 -5.56 16.81
C LYS A 103 6.94 -5.45 15.42
N ILE A 104 6.09 -5.47 14.41
CA ILE A 104 6.50 -5.39 13.01
C ILE A 104 6.99 -3.96 12.70
N PRO A 105 8.22 -3.77 12.21
CA PRO A 105 8.64 -2.49 11.63
C PRO A 105 7.73 -2.10 10.46
N ARG A 106 7.32 -0.83 10.39
CA ARG A 106 6.39 -0.36 9.35
C ARG A 106 6.85 -0.69 7.92
N ALA A 107 8.14 -0.60 7.65
CA ALA A 107 8.68 -0.94 6.34
C ALA A 107 8.41 -2.41 5.96
N LEU A 108 8.52 -3.34 6.90
CA LEU A 108 8.21 -4.75 6.65
C LEU A 108 6.70 -5.02 6.54
N MET A 109 5.89 -4.26 7.29
CA MET A 109 4.43 -4.35 7.16
C MET A 109 3.98 -3.95 5.75
N GLU A 110 4.56 -2.89 5.17
CA GLU A 110 4.25 -2.47 3.80
C GLU A 110 4.64 -3.52 2.75
N VAL A 111 5.65 -4.36 3.00
CA VAL A 111 6.01 -5.46 2.08
C VAL A 111 4.83 -6.43 1.90
N ALA A 112 4.23 -6.90 2.99
CA ALA A 112 3.10 -7.83 2.92
C ALA A 112 1.89 -7.20 2.23
N GLY A 113 1.56 -5.95 2.57
CA GLY A 113 0.45 -5.23 1.93
C GLY A 113 0.65 -5.04 0.44
N HIS A 114 1.79 -4.52 0.04
CA HIS A 114 2.08 -4.27 -1.38
C HIS A 114 2.21 -5.56 -2.19
N PHE A 115 2.68 -6.64 -1.57
CA PHE A 115 2.75 -7.93 -2.24
C PHE A 115 1.35 -8.47 -2.58
N PHE A 116 0.36 -8.35 -1.69
CA PHE A 116 -1.02 -8.70 -2.01
C PHE A 116 -1.60 -7.86 -3.16
N ALA A 117 -1.28 -6.57 -3.22
CA ALA A 117 -1.68 -5.73 -4.35
C ALA A 117 -1.04 -6.18 -5.68
N LEU A 118 0.23 -6.58 -5.67
CA LEU A 118 0.90 -7.11 -6.86
C LEU A 118 0.29 -8.42 -7.32
N LEU A 119 0.01 -9.36 -6.42
CA LEU A 119 -0.68 -10.61 -6.77
C LEU A 119 -2.02 -10.32 -7.45
N LEU A 120 -2.76 -9.33 -6.94
CA LEU A 120 -4.03 -8.92 -7.53
C LEU A 120 -3.84 -8.34 -8.95
N PHE A 121 -2.83 -7.49 -9.18
CA PHE A 121 -2.54 -6.95 -10.51
C PHE A 121 -2.14 -8.06 -11.49
N GLU A 122 -1.28 -8.97 -11.09
CA GLU A 122 -0.86 -10.11 -11.92
C GLU A 122 -2.05 -10.98 -12.31
N GLU A 123 -2.93 -11.30 -11.38
CA GLU A 123 -4.11 -12.11 -11.60
C GLU A 123 -5.10 -11.46 -12.58
N ILE A 124 -5.37 -10.17 -12.38
CA ILE A 124 -6.28 -9.43 -13.27
C ILE A 124 -5.70 -9.32 -14.68
N GLN A 125 -4.39 -9.09 -14.81
CA GLN A 125 -3.73 -9.06 -16.12
C GLN A 125 -3.75 -10.42 -16.81
N ALA A 126 -3.56 -11.51 -16.05
CA ALA A 126 -3.59 -12.87 -16.57
C ALA A 126 -4.99 -13.31 -17.03
N LYS A 127 -6.04 -12.87 -16.33
CA LYS A 127 -7.45 -13.20 -16.62
C LYS A 127 -8.16 -12.19 -17.51
N ALA A 128 -7.50 -11.13 -17.97
CA ALA A 128 -8.11 -10.10 -18.81
C ALA A 128 -8.66 -10.72 -20.10
N ALA A 129 -9.97 -10.56 -20.34
CA ALA A 129 -10.66 -11.12 -21.49
C ALA A 129 -10.49 -10.27 -22.77
N SER A 130 -10.01 -9.03 -22.64
CA SER A 130 -9.79 -8.10 -23.74
C SER A 130 -8.48 -7.31 -23.58
N ALA A 131 -8.01 -6.73 -24.68
CA ALA A 131 -6.85 -5.83 -24.66
C ALA A 131 -7.12 -4.58 -23.81
N GLU A 132 -8.36 -4.09 -23.80
CA GLU A 132 -8.77 -2.94 -22.98
C GLU A 132 -8.70 -3.26 -21.49
N GLU A 133 -9.16 -4.42 -21.06
CA GLU A 133 -9.08 -4.85 -19.65
C GLU A 133 -7.61 -5.01 -19.21
N LYS A 134 -6.78 -5.59 -20.07
CA LYS A 134 -5.35 -5.71 -19.80
C LYS A 134 -4.66 -4.35 -19.72
N LEU A 135 -5.02 -3.42 -20.61
CA LEU A 135 -4.49 -2.04 -20.58
C LEU A 135 -4.90 -1.32 -19.28
N GLU A 136 -6.15 -1.47 -18.83
CA GLU A 136 -6.62 -0.90 -17.57
C GLU A 136 -5.82 -1.46 -16.38
N ALA A 137 -5.64 -2.77 -16.30
CA ALA A 137 -4.88 -3.40 -15.22
C ALA A 137 -3.42 -2.92 -15.19
N LEU A 138 -2.75 -2.84 -16.35
CA LEU A 138 -1.40 -2.29 -16.47
C LEU A 138 -1.34 -0.81 -16.07
N TRP A 139 -2.35 -0.03 -16.44
CA TRP A 139 -2.43 1.38 -16.03
C TRP A 139 -2.57 1.53 -14.52
N GLN A 140 -3.36 0.69 -13.88
CA GLN A 140 -3.52 0.70 -12.42
C GLN A 140 -2.22 0.30 -11.72
N GLU A 141 -1.49 -0.69 -12.23
CA GLU A 141 -0.19 -1.06 -11.69
C GLU A 141 0.85 0.06 -11.86
N LEU A 142 0.91 0.69 -13.04
CA LEU A 142 1.78 1.86 -13.25
C LEU A 142 1.40 3.03 -12.34
N THR A 143 0.12 3.25 -12.09
CA THR A 143 -0.36 4.25 -11.14
C THR A 143 0.08 3.91 -9.72
N PHE A 144 0.01 2.64 -9.33
CA PHE A 144 0.51 2.14 -8.06
C PHE A 144 2.02 2.41 -7.90
N ILE A 145 2.84 2.04 -8.89
CA ILE A 145 4.29 2.30 -8.90
C ILE A 145 4.56 3.81 -8.81
N SER A 146 3.87 4.61 -9.62
CA SER A 146 4.02 6.07 -9.59
C SER A 146 3.72 6.66 -8.22
N ASN A 147 2.69 6.15 -7.54
CA ASN A 147 2.32 6.63 -6.21
C ASN A 147 3.29 6.16 -5.13
N TYR A 148 3.62 4.87 -5.07
CA TYR A 148 4.34 4.26 -3.95
C TYR A 148 5.87 4.23 -4.11
N VAL A 149 6.39 4.46 -5.31
CA VAL A 149 7.82 4.60 -5.55
C VAL A 149 8.16 6.05 -5.88
N ILE A 150 7.65 6.59 -6.99
CA ILE A 150 8.07 7.90 -7.49
C ILE A 150 7.57 9.02 -6.56
N ASN A 151 6.27 9.10 -6.29
CA ASN A 151 5.71 10.18 -5.45
C ASN A 151 6.18 10.09 -3.99
N MET A 152 6.34 8.88 -3.44
CA MET A 152 6.91 8.72 -2.10
C MET A 152 8.40 9.05 -2.08
N GLY A 153 9.13 8.82 -3.18
CA GLY A 153 10.52 9.24 -3.35
C GLY A 153 10.66 10.76 -3.31
N VAL A 154 9.81 11.48 -4.05
CA VAL A 154 9.73 12.94 -3.96
C VAL A 154 9.55 13.41 -2.53
N ARG A 155 8.59 12.82 -1.81
CA ARG A 155 8.28 13.22 -0.42
C ARG A 155 9.42 12.92 0.53
N PHE A 156 10.09 11.79 0.37
CA PHE A 156 11.24 11.43 1.18
C PHE A 156 12.41 12.39 0.97
N ASP A 157 12.77 12.69 -0.28
CA ASP A 157 13.87 13.60 -0.60
C ASP A 157 13.55 15.05 -0.19
N PHE A 158 12.31 15.48 -0.37
CA PHE A 158 11.83 16.76 0.15
C PHE A 158 11.99 16.85 1.67
N GLU A 159 11.48 15.85 2.39
CA GLU A 159 11.55 15.81 3.87
C GLU A 159 13.01 15.80 4.36
N ARG A 160 13.86 14.98 3.76
CA ARG A 160 15.30 14.92 4.05
C ARG A 160 15.95 16.28 3.84
N SER A 161 15.73 16.91 2.69
CA SER A 161 16.30 18.23 2.36
C SER A 161 15.78 19.32 3.30
N PHE A 162 14.49 19.27 3.67
CA PHE A 162 13.91 20.17 4.65
C PHE A 162 14.57 20.03 6.03
N PHE A 163 14.80 18.81 6.52
CA PHE A 163 15.48 18.60 7.80
C PHE A 163 16.92 19.12 7.77
N GLU A 164 17.67 18.94 6.69
CA GLU A 164 19.03 19.48 6.57
C GLU A 164 19.06 21.00 6.58
N GLU A 165 18.13 21.67 5.90
CA GLU A 165 18.02 23.13 5.96
C GLU A 165 17.55 23.59 7.35
N ARG A 166 16.65 22.87 8.00
CA ARG A 166 16.10 23.21 9.32
C ARG A 166 17.15 23.18 10.42
N LYS A 167 18.18 22.32 10.32
CA LYS A 167 19.34 22.31 11.23
C LYS A 167 20.12 23.62 11.22
N LYS A 168 20.06 24.37 10.11
CA LYS A 168 20.75 25.67 9.96
C LYS A 168 19.92 26.86 10.51
N GLY A 169 18.65 26.67 10.79
CA GLY A 169 17.75 27.70 11.32
C GLY A 169 16.34 27.65 10.79
N VAL A 170 15.64 28.77 10.84
CA VAL A 170 14.28 28.90 10.32
C VAL A 170 14.29 28.86 8.80
N VAL A 171 13.44 28.04 8.20
CA VAL A 171 13.32 27.89 6.74
C VAL A 171 12.13 28.71 6.26
N SER A 172 12.33 29.57 5.28
CA SER A 172 11.26 30.38 4.69
C SER A 172 10.32 29.54 3.82
N VAL A 173 9.07 29.98 3.66
CA VAL A 173 8.07 29.34 2.78
C VAL A 173 8.60 29.16 1.36
N THR A 174 9.26 30.19 0.81
CA THR A 174 9.86 30.12 -0.54
C THR A 174 10.91 29.02 -0.62
N LYS A 175 11.78 28.90 0.39
CA LYS A 175 12.80 27.83 0.42
C LYS A 175 12.16 26.45 0.51
N ILE A 176 11.13 26.27 1.34
CA ILE A 176 10.39 25.01 1.45
C ILE A 176 9.80 24.62 0.09
N SER A 177 9.13 25.55 -0.59
CA SER A 177 8.53 25.32 -1.89
C SER A 177 9.57 24.97 -2.96
N ASN A 178 10.75 25.60 -2.93
CA ASN A 178 11.84 25.27 -3.83
C ASN A 178 12.37 23.86 -3.59
N LEU A 179 12.58 23.46 -2.33
CA LEU A 179 13.01 22.09 -1.99
C LEU A 179 12.04 21.03 -2.52
N LEU A 180 10.73 21.29 -2.44
CA LEU A 180 9.72 20.39 -3.01
C LEU A 180 9.82 20.34 -4.54
N SER A 181 9.98 21.49 -5.19
CA SER A 181 10.10 21.55 -6.65
C SER A 181 11.37 20.85 -7.15
N GLU A 182 12.48 21.00 -6.45
CA GLU A 182 13.76 20.31 -6.74
C GLU A 182 13.59 18.79 -6.60
N ALA A 183 12.99 18.31 -5.50
CA ALA A 183 12.72 16.89 -5.31
C ALA A 183 11.75 16.33 -6.38
N TRP A 184 10.73 17.09 -6.74
CA TRP A 184 9.80 16.71 -7.81
C TRP A 184 10.52 16.55 -9.15
N GLN A 185 11.32 17.54 -9.53
CA GLN A 185 12.07 17.53 -10.78
C GLN A 185 13.06 16.35 -10.83
N ALA A 186 13.70 16.01 -9.70
CA ALA A 186 14.64 14.90 -9.63
C ALA A 186 13.99 13.53 -9.92
N TRP A 187 12.72 13.33 -9.49
CA TRP A 187 12.02 12.06 -9.64
C TRP A 187 11.14 11.98 -10.90
N TYR A 188 10.50 13.08 -11.28
CA TYR A 188 9.57 13.10 -12.42
C TYR A 188 10.24 13.62 -13.70
N GLY A 189 11.34 14.37 -13.62
CA GLY A 189 11.99 14.96 -14.78
C GLY A 189 11.01 15.80 -15.62
N GLU A 190 10.98 15.54 -16.90
CA GLU A 190 10.09 16.22 -17.87
C GLU A 190 8.73 15.50 -18.04
N SER A 191 8.46 14.42 -17.29
CA SER A 191 7.24 13.62 -17.45
C SER A 191 5.97 14.32 -16.94
N THR A 192 6.13 15.43 -16.20
CA THR A 192 5.01 16.25 -15.70
C THR A 192 5.20 17.73 -16.03
N ALA A 193 4.09 18.46 -16.15
CA ALA A 193 4.11 19.90 -16.41
C ALA A 193 4.63 20.75 -15.23
N GLY A 194 4.89 20.13 -14.09
CA GLY A 194 5.37 20.77 -12.86
C GLY A 194 4.66 20.26 -11.63
N VAL A 195 4.99 20.84 -10.49
CA VAL A 195 4.38 20.56 -9.18
C VAL A 195 3.69 21.80 -8.64
N ASP A 196 2.61 21.60 -7.87
CA ASP A 196 2.12 22.62 -6.96
C ASP A 196 3.17 22.86 -5.87
N PRO A 197 3.84 24.03 -5.83
CA PRO A 197 4.92 24.29 -4.88
C PRO A 197 4.44 24.35 -3.42
N TYR A 198 3.12 24.33 -3.21
CA TYR A 198 2.48 24.31 -1.89
C TYR A 198 1.87 22.96 -1.50
N LEU A 199 2.14 21.91 -2.28
CA LEU A 199 1.66 20.55 -1.99
C LEU A 199 1.98 20.09 -0.56
N TRP A 200 3.09 20.56 0.02
CA TRP A 200 3.50 20.22 1.38
C TRP A 200 2.53 20.74 2.47
N ILE A 201 1.76 21.82 2.20
CA ILE A 201 0.86 22.42 3.20
C ILE A 201 -0.27 21.48 3.62
N ASN A 202 -0.82 20.70 2.68
CA ASN A 202 -1.96 19.81 2.92
C ASN A 202 -1.59 18.35 3.18
N ARG A 203 -0.29 18.07 3.40
CA ARG A 203 0.20 16.72 3.68
C ARG A 203 0.52 16.57 5.15
N GLY A 204 -0.48 16.12 5.94
CA GLY A 204 -0.40 16.00 7.40
C GLY A 204 0.81 15.18 7.91
N GLN A 205 1.32 14.23 7.10
CA GLN A 205 2.49 13.43 7.48
C GLN A 205 3.76 14.25 7.68
N PHE A 206 3.93 15.41 7.04
CA PHE A 206 5.10 16.28 7.26
C PHE A 206 5.05 17.05 8.60
N TYR A 207 3.90 17.02 9.27
CA TYR A 207 3.68 17.73 10.55
C TYR A 207 3.65 16.79 11.76
N LYS A 208 3.84 15.47 11.55
CA LYS A 208 3.96 14.52 12.64
C LYS A 208 5.33 14.65 13.28
N ILE A 209 5.35 14.79 14.60
CA ILE A 209 6.59 14.93 15.39
C ILE A 209 7.07 13.60 15.99
N ASP A 210 6.26 12.60 15.94
CA ASP A 210 6.46 11.26 16.50
C ASP A 210 6.68 10.18 15.43
N ASP A 211 6.59 10.54 14.14
CA ASP A 211 6.68 9.61 13.01
C ASP A 211 7.40 10.28 11.83
N TYR A 212 8.72 10.41 11.96
CA TYR A 212 9.56 11.03 10.94
C TYR A 212 9.74 10.13 9.72
N PHE A 213 9.95 10.74 8.54
CA PHE A 213 10.16 10.03 7.29
C PHE A 213 9.05 9.02 7.00
N TYR A 214 7.80 9.46 7.19
CA TYR A 214 6.60 8.64 7.01
C TYR A 214 6.55 7.90 5.67
N ASN A 215 7.19 8.43 4.65
CA ASN A 215 6.99 8.01 3.25
C ASN A 215 7.95 6.89 2.79
N TYR A 216 9.16 6.73 3.35
CA TYR A 216 10.12 5.72 2.89
C TYR A 216 9.65 4.26 3.03
N PRO A 217 8.85 3.88 4.04
CA PRO A 217 8.38 2.52 4.18
C PRO A 217 7.61 2.01 2.97
N TYR A 218 6.88 2.88 2.31
CA TYR A 218 6.13 2.54 1.10
C TYR A 218 7.04 2.19 -0.07
N ILE A 219 8.13 2.94 -0.27
CA ILE A 219 9.12 2.65 -1.31
C ILE A 219 9.76 1.29 -1.03
N PHE A 220 10.25 1.10 0.19
CA PHE A 220 10.87 -0.14 0.62
C PHE A 220 9.92 -1.33 0.44
N GLY A 221 8.67 -1.19 0.93
CA GLY A 221 7.63 -2.21 0.80
C GLY A 221 7.36 -2.59 -0.65
N THR A 222 7.22 -1.60 -1.54
CA THR A 222 6.97 -1.84 -2.96
C THR A 222 8.14 -2.56 -3.62
N VAL A 223 9.37 -2.08 -3.45
CA VAL A 223 10.55 -2.69 -4.07
C VAL A 223 10.75 -4.13 -3.58
N CYS A 224 10.59 -4.37 -2.28
CA CYS A 224 10.67 -5.72 -1.72
C CYS A 224 9.53 -6.63 -2.23
N ALA A 225 8.31 -6.11 -2.38
CA ALA A 225 7.18 -6.86 -2.93
C ALA A 225 7.45 -7.32 -4.37
N TYR A 226 8.02 -6.47 -5.23
CA TYR A 226 8.45 -6.88 -6.57
C TYR A 226 9.57 -7.93 -6.52
N GLY A 227 10.52 -7.81 -5.60
CA GLY A 227 11.54 -8.83 -5.36
C GLY A 227 10.93 -10.18 -4.95
N LEU A 228 9.93 -10.18 -4.07
CA LEU A 228 9.19 -11.38 -3.68
C LEU A 228 8.41 -11.97 -4.84
N SER A 229 7.79 -11.16 -5.70
CA SER A 229 7.10 -11.64 -6.90
C SER A 229 8.07 -12.36 -7.84
N GLU A 230 9.27 -11.83 -8.05
CA GLU A 230 10.31 -12.49 -8.86
C GLU A 230 10.76 -13.82 -8.24
N ILE A 231 10.93 -13.89 -6.92
CA ILE A 231 11.26 -15.14 -6.22
C ILE A 231 10.12 -16.16 -6.39
N ARG A 232 8.87 -15.74 -6.29
CA ARG A 232 7.70 -16.59 -6.51
C ARG A 232 7.67 -17.19 -7.92
N HIS A 233 7.96 -16.39 -8.93
CA HIS A 233 8.00 -16.88 -10.32
C HIS A 233 9.11 -17.89 -10.56
N ARG A 234 10.27 -17.71 -9.90
CA ARG A 234 11.41 -18.63 -10.03
C ARG A 234 11.25 -19.93 -9.22
N MET A 235 10.57 -19.86 -8.08
CA MET A 235 10.48 -20.97 -7.13
C MET A 235 9.05 -21.16 -6.61
N PRO A 236 8.04 -21.37 -7.48
CA PRO A 236 6.63 -21.34 -7.08
C PRO A 236 6.26 -22.38 -6.02
N GLU A 237 6.85 -23.59 -6.08
CA GLU A 237 6.52 -24.70 -5.19
C GLU A 237 6.96 -24.47 -3.74
N VAL A 238 8.09 -23.78 -3.54
CA VAL A 238 8.65 -23.54 -2.20
C VAL A 238 8.35 -22.14 -1.68
N PHE A 239 7.85 -21.25 -2.54
CA PHE A 239 7.60 -19.85 -2.21
C PHE A 239 6.63 -19.66 -1.04
N PRO A 240 5.52 -20.41 -0.90
CA PRO A 240 4.62 -20.24 0.25
C PRO A 240 5.35 -20.40 1.58
N LYS A 241 6.26 -21.36 1.69
CA LYS A 241 7.08 -21.55 2.87
C LYS A 241 8.06 -20.39 3.08
N ILE A 242 8.76 -19.96 2.03
CA ILE A 242 9.70 -18.81 2.09
C ILE A 242 8.96 -17.56 2.54
N TYR A 243 7.77 -17.30 1.99
CA TYR A 243 6.97 -16.13 2.34
C TYR A 243 6.47 -16.16 3.79
N SER A 244 5.99 -17.30 4.25
CA SER A 244 5.57 -17.49 5.64
C SER A 244 6.72 -17.28 6.63
N GLU A 245 7.90 -17.85 6.35
CA GLU A 245 9.11 -17.66 7.18
C GLU A 245 9.62 -16.21 7.16
N PHE A 246 9.50 -15.53 6.03
CA PHE A 246 9.87 -14.12 5.91
C PHE A 246 8.97 -13.19 6.75
N LEU A 247 7.69 -13.53 6.91
CA LEU A 247 6.73 -12.71 7.66
C LEU A 247 6.73 -13.00 9.17
N GLN A 248 7.34 -14.08 9.64
CA GLN A 248 7.48 -14.44 11.06
C GLN A 248 8.76 -13.88 11.67
#